data_9c45ffd690fa2bfe091140ff2a8d1809
#
_entry.id   9c45ffd690fa2bfe091140ff2a8d1809
#
_cell.length_a   1.000
_cell.length_b   1.000
_cell.length_c   1.000
_cell.angle_alpha   90.00
_cell.angle_beta   90.00
_cell.angle_gamma   90.00
#
_symmetry.space_group_name_H-M   'P 1'
#
loop_
_entity.id
_entity.type
_entity.pdbx_description
1 polymer ?
#
loop_
_entity_poly.entity_id
_entity_poly.type
_entity_poly.pdbx_seq_one_letter_code
_entity_poly.pdbx_strand_id
1 'polypeptide(L)'
;EELRLIEKHGLAGFMLLYREIALLAREIMVEMGTVNQEEPLEWRPPGRGRGSSVAMLTGYLIGISHVDPLLYDLTLERFLPDDLRVLPDIDLDFPRSLRDSLIARIHQHFGAEFAVLTGMITTYRAKGVVADLGKAFGIPDEDLRRLSKQIHQHDASRLREEMMSLPEFANRVDLPGWRDLLELAPQLEGA
;
A
#
# COMPACT_ATOMS: atom_id res chain seq x y z
N GLU A 1 17.01 -22.95 -13.21
CA GLU A 1 16.75 -21.76 -14.02
C GLU A 1 16.83 -20.49 -13.16
N GLU A 2 16.05 -20.38 -12.06
CA GLU A 2 16.02 -19.19 -11.21
C GLU A 2 17.39 -18.80 -10.63
N LEU A 3 18.14 -19.75 -10.05
CA LEU A 3 19.49 -19.48 -9.55
C LEU A 3 20.45 -18.98 -10.64
N ARG A 4 20.31 -19.50 -11.86
CA ARG A 4 21.09 -19.03 -13.00
C ARG A 4 20.80 -17.55 -13.33
N LEU A 5 19.53 -17.13 -13.26
CA LEU A 5 19.14 -15.75 -13.48
C LEU A 5 19.62 -14.84 -12.34
N ILE A 6 19.50 -15.30 -11.09
CA ILE A 6 20.02 -14.58 -9.91
C ILE A 6 21.53 -14.34 -10.05
N GLU A 7 22.29 -15.36 -10.44
CA GLU A 7 23.72 -15.26 -10.68
C GLU A 7 24.04 -14.35 -11.87
N LYS A 8 23.37 -14.55 -13.02
CA LYS A 8 23.54 -13.76 -14.25
C LYS A 8 23.36 -12.26 -13.99
N HIS A 9 22.39 -11.87 -13.18
CA HIS A 9 22.06 -10.48 -12.88
C HIS A 9 22.72 -9.95 -11.59
N GLY A 10 23.57 -10.75 -10.91
CA GLY A 10 24.26 -10.33 -9.68
C GLY A 10 23.34 -10.10 -8.49
N LEU A 11 22.17 -10.76 -8.43
CA LEU A 11 21.13 -10.51 -7.44
C LEU A 11 21.27 -11.32 -6.13
N ALA A 12 22.34 -12.08 -5.95
CA ALA A 12 22.51 -12.89 -4.74
C ALA A 12 22.49 -12.05 -3.45
N GLY A 13 23.22 -10.91 -3.44
CA GLY A 13 23.22 -9.99 -2.29
C GLY A 13 21.84 -9.36 -2.06
N PHE A 14 21.11 -9.06 -3.13
CA PHE A 14 19.75 -8.56 -3.06
C PHE A 14 18.80 -9.56 -2.37
N MET A 15 18.86 -10.83 -2.73
CA MET A 15 18.04 -11.89 -2.08
C MET A 15 18.42 -12.07 -0.60
N LEU A 16 19.71 -12.01 -0.29
CA LEU A 16 20.19 -12.11 1.10
C LEU A 16 19.75 -10.92 1.94
N LEU A 17 19.72 -9.71 1.38
CA LEU A 17 19.20 -8.51 2.06
C LEU A 17 17.74 -8.69 2.49
N TYR A 18 16.88 -9.16 1.59
CA TYR A 18 15.47 -9.40 1.93
C TYR A 18 15.28 -10.51 2.95
N ARG A 19 16.10 -11.56 2.86
CA ARG A 19 16.13 -12.59 3.90
C ARG A 19 16.53 -12.03 5.27
N GLU A 20 17.49 -11.12 5.32
CA GLU A 20 17.94 -10.48 6.55
C GLU A 20 16.83 -9.61 7.14
N ILE A 21 16.10 -8.84 6.33
CA ILE A 21 14.91 -8.10 6.77
C ILE A 21 13.84 -9.04 7.35
N ALA A 22 13.61 -10.19 6.72
CA ALA A 22 12.68 -11.19 7.25
C ALA A 22 13.15 -11.78 8.58
N LEU A 23 14.46 -11.99 8.78
CA LEU A 23 15.02 -12.45 10.05
C LEU A 23 14.86 -11.40 11.15
N LEU A 24 15.13 -10.11 10.88
CA LEU A 24 14.91 -9.02 11.84
C LEU A 24 13.42 -8.94 12.27
N ALA A 25 12.51 -9.07 11.32
CA ALA A 25 11.08 -9.11 11.63
C ALA A 25 10.71 -10.34 12.48
N ARG A 26 11.31 -11.50 12.20
CA ARG A 26 11.12 -12.70 12.99
C ARG A 26 11.62 -12.56 14.43
N GLU A 27 12.78 -11.98 14.64
CA GLU A 27 13.31 -11.70 15.98
C GLU A 27 12.30 -10.91 16.81
N ILE A 28 11.70 -9.87 16.23
CA ILE A 28 10.65 -9.09 16.90
C ILE A 28 9.43 -9.95 17.23
N MET A 29 9.00 -10.84 16.34
CA MET A 29 7.88 -11.75 16.62
C MET A 29 8.19 -12.72 17.76
N VAL A 30 9.43 -13.19 17.87
CA VAL A 30 9.89 -14.02 19.00
C VAL A 30 9.89 -13.21 20.29
N GLU A 31 10.42 -11.99 20.28
CA GLU A 31 10.40 -11.06 21.43
C GLU A 31 8.95 -10.77 21.89
N MET A 32 8.01 -10.67 20.96
CA MET A 32 6.59 -10.49 21.26
C MET A 32 5.88 -11.78 21.70
N GLY A 33 6.55 -12.92 21.68
CA GLY A 33 5.97 -14.22 22.03
C GLY A 33 4.92 -14.74 21.02
N THR A 34 4.92 -14.22 19.79
CA THR A 34 3.94 -14.62 18.75
C THR A 34 4.43 -15.79 17.89
N VAL A 35 5.71 -16.08 17.92
CA VAL A 35 6.37 -17.19 17.19
C VAL A 35 7.40 -17.84 18.09
N ASN A 36 7.58 -19.17 17.95
CA ASN A 36 8.63 -19.89 18.63
C ASN A 36 9.97 -19.69 17.90
N GLN A 37 11.06 -19.53 18.65
CA GLN A 37 12.41 -19.36 18.10
C GLN A 37 12.88 -20.57 17.28
N GLU A 38 12.45 -21.77 17.64
CA GLU A 38 12.85 -23.01 16.96
C GLU A 38 12.08 -23.28 15.66
N GLU A 39 10.98 -22.55 15.40
CA GLU A 39 10.16 -22.75 14.21
C GLU A 39 10.90 -22.21 12.96
N PRO A 40 11.06 -22.96 11.86
CA PRO A 40 11.73 -22.51 10.65
C PRO A 40 11.07 -21.25 10.06
N LEU A 41 11.90 -20.33 9.51
CA LEU A 41 11.43 -19.07 8.93
C LEU A 41 10.43 -19.30 7.79
N GLU A 42 10.71 -20.27 6.94
CA GLU A 42 9.93 -20.63 5.77
C GLU A 42 8.55 -21.23 6.12
N TRP A 43 8.39 -21.79 7.31
CA TRP A 43 7.09 -22.31 7.74
C TRP A 43 6.13 -21.21 8.18
N ARG A 44 6.70 -20.14 8.73
CA ARG A 44 5.92 -18.98 9.17
C ARG A 44 6.66 -17.69 8.89
N PRO A 45 6.74 -17.28 7.61
CA PRO A 45 7.35 -16.02 7.25
C PRO A 45 6.71 -14.85 7.99
N PRO A 46 7.50 -13.89 8.48
CA PRO A 46 7.01 -12.77 9.28
C PRO A 46 6.26 -11.72 8.45
N GLY A 47 6.51 -11.70 7.15
CA GLY A 47 5.89 -10.82 6.18
C GLY A 47 5.24 -11.59 5.04
N ARG A 48 4.67 -10.86 4.09
CA ARG A 48 4.09 -11.42 2.86
C ARG A 48 4.67 -10.71 1.66
N GLY A 49 5.38 -11.44 0.81
CA GLY A 49 5.75 -10.96 -0.51
C GLY A 49 4.53 -10.64 -1.35
N ARG A 50 4.62 -9.61 -2.19
CA ARG A 50 3.56 -9.13 -3.07
C ARG A 50 4.01 -8.98 -4.51
N GLY A 51 3.03 -8.78 -5.39
CA GLY A 51 3.30 -8.53 -6.80
C GLY A 51 3.95 -9.72 -7.50
N SER A 52 4.85 -9.44 -8.45
CA SER A 52 5.52 -10.46 -9.24
C SER A 52 6.57 -11.26 -8.46
N SER A 53 7.08 -10.74 -7.33
CA SER A 53 8.09 -11.40 -6.50
C SER A 53 7.61 -12.73 -5.89
N VAL A 54 6.30 -12.94 -5.75
CA VAL A 54 5.72 -14.20 -5.24
C VAL A 54 5.94 -15.38 -6.19
N ALA A 55 6.30 -15.13 -7.45
CA ALA A 55 6.61 -16.17 -8.42
C ALA A 55 8.00 -16.80 -8.24
N MET A 56 8.81 -16.28 -7.32
CA MET A 56 10.14 -16.84 -7.04
C MET A 56 10.10 -18.02 -6.09
N LEU A 57 10.63 -19.15 -6.51
CA LEU A 57 10.87 -20.32 -5.65
C LEU A 57 11.92 -19.99 -4.57
N THR A 58 12.98 -19.27 -4.92
CA THR A 58 13.98 -18.79 -3.95
C THR A 58 13.32 -17.93 -2.88
N GLY A 59 12.43 -16.99 -3.26
CA GLY A 59 11.70 -16.15 -2.32
C GLY A 59 10.84 -16.96 -1.34
N TYR A 60 10.19 -18.02 -1.81
CA TYR A 60 9.45 -18.94 -0.96
C TYR A 60 10.38 -19.71 0.00
N LEU A 61 11.47 -20.29 -0.49
CA LEU A 61 12.41 -21.10 0.30
C LEU A 61 13.20 -20.28 1.35
N ILE A 62 13.43 -18.99 1.12
CA ILE A 62 14.13 -18.13 2.09
C ILE A 62 13.19 -17.33 3.00
N GLY A 63 11.89 -17.61 2.97
CA GLY A 63 10.90 -17.04 3.88
C GLY A 63 10.44 -15.62 3.55
N ILE A 64 10.55 -15.17 2.29
CA ILE A 64 10.03 -13.90 1.81
C ILE A 64 8.55 -14.02 1.44
N SER A 65 8.14 -15.15 0.89
CA SER A 65 6.77 -15.40 0.43
C SER A 65 6.18 -16.63 1.10
N HIS A 66 4.84 -16.62 1.31
CA HIS A 66 4.06 -17.80 1.74
C HIS A 66 3.55 -18.62 0.56
N VAL A 67 3.66 -18.09 -0.65
CA VAL A 67 3.09 -18.71 -1.85
C VAL A 67 4.11 -19.64 -2.45
N ASP A 68 3.78 -20.93 -2.54
CA ASP A 68 4.56 -21.91 -3.29
C ASP A 68 4.32 -21.71 -4.79
N PRO A 69 5.30 -21.17 -5.54
CA PRO A 69 5.09 -20.86 -6.95
C PRO A 69 4.92 -22.09 -7.83
N LEU A 70 5.42 -23.26 -7.38
CA LEU A 70 5.27 -24.52 -8.11
C LEU A 70 3.84 -25.09 -7.96
N LEU A 71 3.27 -24.94 -6.76
CA LEU A 71 1.90 -25.39 -6.49
C LEU A 71 0.86 -24.58 -7.28
N TYR A 72 1.12 -23.29 -7.49
CA TYR A 72 0.21 -22.37 -8.17
C TYR A 72 0.60 -22.06 -9.62
N ASP A 73 1.60 -22.76 -10.17
CA ASP A 73 2.09 -22.59 -11.55
C ASP A 73 2.37 -21.12 -11.91
N LEU A 74 3.13 -20.44 -11.04
CA LEU A 74 3.43 -19.02 -11.22
C LEU A 74 4.60 -18.81 -12.17
N THR A 75 4.54 -17.79 -13.00
CA THR A 75 5.48 -17.48 -14.06
C THR A 75 6.61 -16.58 -13.55
N LEU A 76 7.83 -17.11 -13.49
CA LEU A 76 9.03 -16.39 -13.01
C LEU A 76 9.41 -15.19 -13.88
N GLU A 77 9.21 -15.27 -15.19
CA GLU A 77 9.63 -14.28 -16.19
C GLU A 77 9.06 -12.88 -15.94
N ARG A 78 7.95 -12.79 -15.20
CA ARG A 78 7.38 -11.50 -14.78
C ARG A 78 8.23 -10.76 -13.76
N PHE A 79 9.03 -11.49 -12.98
CA PHE A 79 9.89 -10.91 -11.95
C PHE A 79 11.35 -10.89 -12.37
N LEU A 80 11.86 -12.00 -12.93
CA LEU A 80 13.23 -12.16 -13.41
C LEU A 80 13.24 -12.54 -14.90
N PRO A 81 13.05 -11.58 -15.81
CA PRO A 81 13.23 -11.82 -17.23
C PRO A 81 14.71 -12.05 -17.56
N ASP A 82 14.97 -12.76 -18.64
CA ASP A 82 16.36 -13.04 -19.07
C ASP A 82 17.14 -11.78 -19.45
N ASP A 83 16.45 -10.69 -19.88
CA ASP A 83 17.00 -9.38 -20.26
C ASP A 83 16.73 -8.27 -19.22
N LEU A 84 16.81 -8.61 -17.93
CA LEU A 84 16.57 -7.67 -16.83
C LEU A 84 17.40 -6.38 -17.01
N ARG A 85 16.73 -5.21 -17.09
CA ARG A 85 17.35 -3.90 -17.33
C ARG A 85 17.36 -3.00 -16.09
N VAL A 86 16.48 -3.26 -15.17
CA VAL A 86 16.30 -2.46 -13.95
C VAL A 86 16.27 -3.44 -12.78
N LEU A 87 16.91 -3.05 -11.66
CA LEU A 87 16.84 -3.85 -10.45
C LEU A 87 15.37 -4.05 -10.04
N PRO A 88 14.92 -5.30 -9.84
CA PRO A 88 13.56 -5.56 -9.43
C PRO A 88 13.33 -5.05 -8.01
N ASP A 89 12.10 -4.71 -7.66
CA ASP A 89 11.67 -4.45 -6.30
C ASP A 89 10.90 -5.64 -5.72
N ILE A 90 11.00 -5.81 -4.42
CA ILE A 90 10.21 -6.80 -3.67
C ILE A 90 9.39 -6.04 -2.63
N ASP A 91 8.09 -6.05 -2.82
CA ASP A 91 7.15 -5.53 -1.84
C ASP A 91 6.93 -6.55 -0.72
N LEU A 92 7.11 -6.12 0.53
CA LEU A 92 6.84 -6.93 1.71
C LEU A 92 5.80 -6.24 2.60
N ASP A 93 4.70 -6.93 2.86
CA ASP A 93 3.72 -6.51 3.87
C ASP A 93 4.05 -7.15 5.22
N PHE A 94 4.07 -6.35 6.27
CA PHE A 94 4.24 -6.82 7.64
C PHE A 94 2.99 -6.50 8.49
N PRO A 95 2.69 -7.32 9.51
CA PRO A 95 1.62 -7.01 10.46
C PRO A 95 1.80 -5.64 11.11
N ARG A 96 0.71 -4.90 11.29
CA ARG A 96 0.74 -3.55 11.88
C ARG A 96 1.44 -3.52 13.24
N SER A 97 1.30 -4.58 14.04
CA SER A 97 1.94 -4.70 15.35
C SER A 97 3.46 -4.75 15.31
N LEU A 98 4.06 -5.16 14.19
CA LEU A 98 5.52 -5.20 14.01
C LEU A 98 6.10 -3.90 13.47
N ARG A 99 5.27 -3.07 12.83
CA ARG A 99 5.69 -1.99 11.96
C ARG A 99 6.71 -1.05 12.60
N ASP A 100 6.36 -0.48 13.75
CA ASP A 100 7.19 0.55 14.39
C ASP A 100 8.51 -0.03 14.91
N SER A 101 8.47 -1.23 15.50
CA SER A 101 9.65 -1.94 15.97
C SER A 101 10.55 -2.37 14.81
N LEU A 102 9.97 -2.82 13.70
CA LEU A 102 10.72 -3.24 12.51
C LEU A 102 11.40 -2.04 11.84
N ILE A 103 10.72 -0.91 11.69
CA ILE A 103 11.30 0.33 11.16
C ILE A 103 12.51 0.74 12.01
N ALA A 104 12.36 0.79 13.32
CA ALA A 104 13.45 1.14 14.22
C ALA A 104 14.63 0.16 14.10
N ARG A 105 14.36 -1.15 14.04
CA ARG A 105 15.37 -2.20 13.91
C ARG A 105 16.12 -2.13 12.57
N ILE A 106 15.41 -1.88 11.46
CA ILE A 106 16.00 -1.71 10.14
C ILE A 106 16.93 -0.49 10.11
N HIS A 107 16.49 0.65 10.64
CA HIS A 107 17.35 1.85 10.72
C HIS A 107 18.59 1.64 11.61
N GLN A 108 18.43 0.92 12.69
CA GLN A 108 19.56 0.58 13.57
C GLN A 108 20.56 -0.37 12.90
N HIS A 109 20.06 -1.33 12.14
CA HIS A 109 20.87 -2.39 11.53
C HIS A 109 21.59 -1.93 10.25
N PHE A 110 20.86 -1.25 9.35
CA PHE A 110 21.41 -0.81 8.06
C PHE A 110 21.90 0.62 8.03
N GLY A 111 21.47 1.46 8.95
CA GLY A 111 21.75 2.91 8.95
C GLY A 111 20.69 3.73 8.21
N ALA A 112 20.59 5.00 8.60
CA ALA A 112 19.61 5.94 8.00
C ALA A 112 19.92 6.30 6.54
N GLU A 113 21.13 6.04 6.07
CA GLU A 113 21.54 6.26 4.67
C GLU A 113 21.02 5.17 3.73
N PHE A 114 20.67 3.98 4.25
CA PHE A 114 20.20 2.84 3.45
C PHE A 114 18.70 2.54 3.65
N ALA A 115 18.07 3.17 4.63
CA ALA A 115 16.67 2.96 4.94
C ALA A 115 15.95 4.29 5.14
N VAL A 116 14.90 4.53 4.35
CA VAL A 116 14.12 5.75 4.41
C VAL A 116 12.63 5.46 4.58
N LEU A 117 11.95 6.33 5.32
CA LEU A 117 10.49 6.33 5.34
C LEU A 117 9.97 7.13 4.16
N THR A 118 9.08 6.53 3.37
CA THR A 118 8.40 7.26 2.32
C THR A 118 7.43 8.26 2.95
N GLY A 119 7.72 9.57 2.77
CA GLY A 119 6.81 10.64 3.13
C GLY A 119 5.65 10.67 2.12
N MET A 120 4.45 10.38 2.60
CA MET A 120 3.25 10.48 1.77
C MET A 120 2.37 11.60 2.31
N ILE A 121 2.18 12.63 1.48
CA ILE A 121 1.22 13.69 1.77
C ILE A 121 -0.06 13.31 1.03
N THR A 122 -1.10 12.98 1.78
CA THR A 122 -2.44 12.78 1.22
C THR A 122 -3.12 14.14 1.12
N THR A 123 -3.50 14.51 -0.09
CA THR A 123 -4.29 15.73 -0.33
C THR A 123 -5.75 15.35 -0.59
N TYR A 124 -6.64 16.24 -0.18
CA TYR A 124 -8.06 16.09 -0.47
C TYR A 124 -8.33 16.21 -1.98
N ARG A 125 -9.12 15.28 -2.50
CA ARG A 125 -9.73 15.38 -3.83
C ARG A 125 -11.24 15.59 -3.68
N ALA A 126 -11.89 16.13 -4.70
CA ALA A 126 -13.32 16.50 -4.67
C ALA A 126 -14.24 15.46 -3.99
N LYS A 127 -14.07 14.17 -4.28
CA LYS A 127 -14.88 13.09 -3.65
C LYS A 127 -14.62 12.94 -2.14
N GLY A 128 -13.36 13.08 -1.71
CA GLY A 128 -12.98 13.05 -0.30
C GLY A 128 -13.54 14.25 0.44
N VAL A 129 -13.40 15.44 -0.16
CA VAL A 129 -13.97 16.70 0.37
C VAL A 129 -15.47 16.57 0.57
N VAL A 130 -16.21 16.11 -0.43
CA VAL A 130 -17.67 15.90 -0.35
C VAL A 130 -18.03 14.95 0.79
N ALA A 131 -17.29 13.84 0.93
CA ALA A 131 -17.57 12.86 1.98
C ALA A 131 -17.34 13.43 3.39
N ASP A 132 -16.23 14.11 3.62
CA ASP A 132 -15.82 14.54 4.96
C ASP A 132 -16.49 15.85 5.38
N LEU A 133 -16.53 16.89 4.51
CA LEU A 133 -17.29 18.10 4.79
C LEU A 133 -18.79 17.82 4.89
N GLY A 134 -19.33 16.98 4.00
CA GLY A 134 -20.74 16.62 4.04
C GLY A 134 -21.14 16.00 5.37
N LYS A 135 -20.32 15.11 5.92
CA LYS A 135 -20.53 14.54 7.26
C LYS A 135 -20.45 15.60 8.35
N ALA A 136 -19.45 16.48 8.27
CA ALA A 136 -19.27 17.55 9.23
C ALA A 136 -20.47 18.51 9.27
N PHE A 137 -21.13 18.74 8.13
CA PHE A 137 -22.34 19.55 8.03
C PHE A 137 -23.63 18.76 8.23
N GLY A 138 -23.57 17.50 8.63
CA GLY A 138 -24.73 16.68 8.94
C GLY A 138 -25.56 16.25 7.73
N ILE A 139 -24.97 16.25 6.54
CA ILE A 139 -25.63 15.73 5.33
C ILE A 139 -25.70 14.20 5.43
N PRO A 140 -26.88 13.59 5.11
CA PRO A 140 -27.03 12.14 5.20
C PRO A 140 -25.99 11.38 4.36
N ASP A 141 -25.39 10.36 4.95
CA ASP A 141 -24.37 9.51 4.30
C ASP A 141 -24.83 8.92 2.96
N GLU A 142 -26.12 8.60 2.85
CA GLU A 142 -26.69 8.06 1.62
C GLU A 142 -26.64 9.09 0.47
N ASP A 143 -27.00 10.34 0.76
CA ASP A 143 -26.95 11.43 -0.22
C ASP A 143 -25.50 11.71 -0.66
N LEU A 144 -24.54 11.72 0.29
CA LEU A 144 -23.13 11.91 0.00
C LEU A 144 -22.57 10.79 -0.90
N ARG A 145 -22.96 9.54 -0.64
CA ARG A 145 -22.54 8.41 -1.47
C ARG A 145 -23.16 8.48 -2.88
N ARG A 146 -24.40 8.90 -3.01
CA ARG A 146 -25.04 9.10 -4.32
C ARG A 146 -24.36 10.20 -5.10
N LEU A 147 -24.12 11.35 -4.48
CA LEU A 147 -23.41 12.45 -5.10
C LEU A 147 -21.99 12.03 -5.53
N SER A 148 -21.23 11.42 -4.64
CA SER A 148 -19.85 10.97 -4.94
C SER A 148 -19.75 9.97 -6.12
N LYS A 149 -20.81 9.21 -6.39
CA LYS A 149 -20.85 8.30 -7.56
C LYS A 149 -21.14 9.05 -8.86
N GLN A 150 -21.85 10.16 -8.79
CA GLN A 150 -22.30 10.93 -9.95
C GLN A 150 -21.36 12.08 -10.33
N ILE A 151 -20.49 12.48 -9.40
CA ILE A 151 -19.43 13.46 -9.67
C ILE A 151 -18.38 12.84 -10.59
N HIS A 152 -18.16 13.45 -11.75
CA HIS A 152 -17.19 13.00 -12.74
C HIS A 152 -15.90 13.80 -12.71
N GLN A 153 -15.95 15.04 -12.25
CA GLN A 153 -14.79 15.91 -12.22
C GLN A 153 -13.98 15.76 -10.93
N HIS A 154 -12.69 16.00 -11.06
CA HIS A 154 -11.74 15.96 -9.94
C HIS A 154 -11.49 17.35 -9.35
N ASP A 155 -12.31 18.34 -9.72
CA ASP A 155 -12.18 19.74 -9.34
C ASP A 155 -13.40 20.18 -8.53
N ALA A 156 -13.19 20.45 -7.24
CA ALA A 156 -14.24 20.82 -6.32
C ALA A 156 -14.82 22.22 -6.62
N SER A 157 -14.11 23.07 -7.37
CA SER A 157 -14.63 24.39 -7.77
C SER A 157 -15.85 24.28 -8.70
N ARG A 158 -15.99 23.17 -9.40
CA ARG A 158 -17.11 22.89 -10.32
C ARG A 158 -18.23 22.06 -9.70
N LEU A 159 -18.10 21.70 -8.43
CA LEU A 159 -19.06 20.86 -7.74
C LEU A 159 -20.49 21.45 -7.74
N ARG A 160 -20.62 22.77 -7.63
CA ARG A 160 -21.92 23.45 -7.71
C ARG A 160 -22.56 23.26 -9.09
N GLU A 161 -21.80 23.43 -10.17
CA GLU A 161 -22.30 23.25 -11.54
C GLU A 161 -22.73 21.79 -11.78
N GLU A 162 -21.93 20.85 -11.33
CA GLU A 162 -22.26 19.42 -11.42
C GLU A 162 -23.54 19.09 -10.65
N MET A 163 -23.67 19.56 -9.41
CA MET A 163 -24.89 19.33 -8.63
C MET A 163 -26.13 19.95 -9.28
N MET A 164 -26.01 21.13 -9.87
CA MET A 164 -27.11 21.76 -10.60
C MET A 164 -27.52 20.99 -11.85
N SER A 165 -26.61 20.26 -12.48
CA SER A 165 -26.90 19.40 -13.62
C SER A 165 -27.60 18.07 -13.25
N LEU A 166 -27.55 17.69 -11.98
CA LEU A 166 -28.14 16.47 -11.46
C LEU A 166 -29.56 16.75 -10.90
N PRO A 167 -30.65 16.24 -11.52
CA PRO A 167 -32.02 16.51 -11.10
C PRO A 167 -32.27 16.25 -9.59
N GLU A 168 -31.61 15.24 -9.03
CA GLU A 168 -31.72 14.85 -7.62
C GLU A 168 -31.11 15.89 -6.66
N PHE A 169 -30.07 16.61 -7.10
CA PHE A 169 -29.30 17.53 -6.25
C PHE A 169 -29.51 19.02 -6.59
N ALA A 170 -30.06 19.34 -7.76
CA ALA A 170 -30.23 20.71 -8.24
C ALA A 170 -30.94 21.63 -7.23
N ASN A 171 -31.97 21.12 -6.57
CA ASN A 171 -32.74 21.87 -5.57
C ASN A 171 -32.09 21.91 -4.17
N ARG A 172 -30.94 21.27 -3.99
CA ARG A 172 -30.23 21.16 -2.70
C ARG A 172 -29.09 22.16 -2.55
N VAL A 173 -28.62 22.76 -3.63
CA VAL A 173 -27.40 23.60 -3.67
C VAL A 173 -27.46 24.80 -2.72
N ASP A 174 -28.68 25.30 -2.41
CA ASP A 174 -28.88 26.45 -1.52
C ASP A 174 -29.37 26.04 -0.12
N LEU A 175 -29.58 24.76 0.14
CA LEU A 175 -29.94 24.28 1.47
C LEU A 175 -28.74 24.43 2.44
N PRO A 176 -29.01 24.73 3.73
CA PRO A 176 -27.98 24.71 4.76
C PRO A 176 -27.18 23.39 4.74
N GLY A 177 -25.89 23.44 5.02
CA GLY A 177 -24.99 22.31 4.92
C GLY A 177 -24.51 22.04 3.49
N TRP A 178 -25.39 21.98 2.50
CA TRP A 178 -25.00 21.85 1.09
C TRP A 178 -24.32 23.11 0.58
N ARG A 179 -24.91 24.30 0.90
CA ARG A 179 -24.31 25.57 0.56
C ARG A 179 -22.92 25.71 1.18
N ASP A 180 -22.81 25.39 2.47
CA ASP A 180 -21.54 25.50 3.21
C ASP A 180 -20.50 24.52 2.70
N LEU A 181 -20.91 23.30 2.33
CA LEU A 181 -20.06 22.33 1.66
C LEU A 181 -19.53 22.87 0.33
N LEU A 182 -20.41 23.44 -0.51
CA LEU A 182 -20.05 23.98 -1.83
C LEU A 182 -19.13 25.20 -1.74
N GLU A 183 -19.25 26.00 -0.69
CA GLU A 183 -18.38 27.15 -0.44
C GLU A 183 -16.97 26.73 0.02
N LEU A 184 -16.89 25.73 0.89
CA LEU A 184 -15.62 25.30 1.48
C LEU A 184 -14.89 24.21 0.67
N ALA A 185 -15.60 23.46 -0.17
CA ALA A 185 -15.01 22.39 -0.94
C ALA A 185 -13.79 22.80 -1.80
N PRO A 186 -13.84 23.92 -2.55
CA PRO A 186 -12.67 24.37 -3.33
C PRO A 186 -11.47 24.78 -2.47
N GLN A 187 -11.70 25.21 -1.22
CA GLN A 187 -10.64 25.63 -0.30
C GLN A 187 -9.93 24.44 0.34
N LEU A 188 -10.63 23.32 0.50
CA LEU A 188 -10.08 22.10 1.10
C LEU A 188 -9.42 21.18 0.05
N GLU A 189 -9.77 21.31 -1.22
CA GLU A 189 -9.14 20.52 -2.28
C GLU A 189 -7.66 20.85 -2.42
N GLY A 190 -6.81 19.83 -2.38
CA GLY A 190 -5.36 19.98 -2.44
C GLY A 190 -4.70 20.30 -1.10
N ALA A 191 -5.48 20.48 -0.03
CA ALA A 191 -4.97 20.70 1.30
C ALA A 191 -4.47 19.39 1.95
#